data_37860aa23b6939736130a8f69b967afa
#
_entry.id   37860aa23b6939736130a8f69b967afa
#
_cell.length_a   1.000
_cell.length_b   1.000
_cell.length_c   1.000
_cell.angle_alpha   90.00
_cell.angle_beta   90.00
_cell.angle_gamma   90.00
#
_symmetry.space_group_name_H-M   'P 1'
#
loop_
_entity.id
_entity.type
_entity.pdbx_description
1 polymer ?
#
loop_
_entity_poly.entity_id
_entity_poly.type
_entity_poly.pdbx_seq_one_letter_code
_entity_poly.pdbx_strand_id
1 'polypeptide(L)'
;ETLSDYLARIPKPAFMPDDDNVIPMIDFEGDWFEDDISERFKQFLRVTFGDEHYAENVAFIEEALGKSIQKYFVKDFYDDHVQRYKKRPIYWLFSSSKGTFNALIYMHRYTSSTASVVLNEYLRNFRTKLEARRDSNEQISISASSSQKEKTAALKIIDKLNKVIEEVNDYERDVLYPLAGQNIAIDLDDAVKHNYPLFGTALKKITGLS
;
A
#
# COMPACT_ATOMS: atom_id res chain seq x y z
N GLU A 1 -7.32 -19.99 -9.58
CA GLU A 1 -8.30 -20.26 -8.51
C GLU A 1 -8.88 -18.95 -8.04
N THR A 2 -10.19 -18.78 -8.09
CA THR A 2 -10.88 -17.62 -7.53
C THR A 2 -10.94 -17.71 -6.01
N LEU A 3 -11.24 -16.60 -5.32
CA LEU A 3 -11.48 -16.62 -3.87
C LEU A 3 -12.66 -17.56 -3.54
N SER A 4 -13.70 -17.57 -4.38
CA SER A 4 -14.85 -18.46 -4.22
C SER A 4 -14.43 -19.94 -4.29
N ASP A 5 -13.59 -20.31 -5.26
CA ASP A 5 -13.09 -21.69 -5.40
C ASP A 5 -12.21 -22.09 -4.19
N TYR A 6 -11.37 -21.17 -3.73
CA TYR A 6 -10.54 -21.39 -2.55
C TYR A 6 -11.41 -21.62 -1.29
N LEU A 7 -12.41 -20.78 -1.05
CA LEU A 7 -13.30 -20.89 0.10
C LEU A 7 -14.23 -22.10 0.02
N ALA A 8 -14.59 -22.54 -1.19
CA ALA A 8 -15.33 -23.80 -1.38
C ALA A 8 -14.52 -25.02 -0.93
N ARG A 9 -13.20 -24.98 -1.15
CA ARG A 9 -12.26 -26.03 -0.76
C ARG A 9 -11.83 -25.94 0.71
N ILE A 10 -11.64 -24.70 1.22
CA ILE A 10 -11.23 -24.41 2.60
C ILE A 10 -12.22 -23.40 3.20
N PRO A 11 -13.38 -23.89 3.70
CA PRO A 11 -14.49 -22.99 4.12
C PRO A 11 -14.17 -22.07 5.30
N LYS A 12 -13.14 -22.41 6.09
CA LYS A 12 -12.70 -21.60 7.24
C LYS A 12 -11.18 -21.55 7.28
N PRO A 13 -10.54 -20.81 6.38
CA PRO A 13 -9.09 -20.65 6.43
C PRO A 13 -8.69 -19.91 7.71
N ALA A 14 -7.61 -20.36 8.33
CA ALA A 14 -7.07 -19.71 9.53
C ALA A 14 -6.57 -18.28 9.22
N PHE A 15 -6.09 -18.06 8.00
CA PHE A 15 -5.72 -16.75 7.48
C PHE A 15 -6.55 -16.47 6.22
N MET A 16 -7.41 -15.46 6.29
CA MET A 16 -8.26 -15.08 5.16
C MET A 16 -7.44 -14.40 4.07
N PRO A 17 -7.56 -14.85 2.81
CA PRO A 17 -7.02 -14.09 1.68
C PRO A 17 -7.66 -12.71 1.60
N ASP A 18 -6.93 -11.78 1.01
CA ASP A 18 -7.48 -10.50 0.64
C ASP A 18 -8.58 -10.66 -0.43
N ASP A 19 -9.70 -9.97 -0.30
CA ASP A 19 -10.88 -10.17 -1.15
C ASP A 19 -10.82 -9.38 -2.44
N ASP A 20 -10.27 -8.17 -2.42
CA ASP A 20 -10.16 -7.29 -3.59
C ASP A 20 -8.78 -7.32 -4.28
N ASN A 21 -7.83 -8.08 -3.74
CA ASN A 21 -6.48 -8.23 -4.28
C ASN A 21 -5.62 -6.96 -4.21
N VAL A 22 -5.94 -6.00 -3.35
CA VAL A 22 -5.19 -4.76 -3.17
C VAL A 22 -4.71 -4.66 -1.73
N ILE A 23 -3.39 -4.59 -1.52
CA ILE A 23 -2.80 -4.47 -0.19
C ILE A 23 -2.08 -3.12 -0.10
N PRO A 24 -2.56 -2.17 0.73
CA PRO A 24 -1.92 -0.87 0.88
C PRO A 24 -0.56 -0.97 1.56
N MET A 25 0.38 -0.10 1.13
CA MET A 25 1.75 0.02 1.63
C MET A 25 2.10 1.50 1.79
N ILE A 26 1.54 2.16 2.79
CA ILE A 26 1.65 3.61 2.94
C ILE A 26 2.97 3.98 3.62
N ASP A 27 3.77 4.82 2.93
CA ASP A 27 5.03 5.37 3.45
C ASP A 27 4.83 6.74 4.09
N PHE A 28 3.90 6.80 5.03
CA PHE A 28 3.63 7.99 5.82
C PHE A 28 3.17 7.58 7.22
N GLU A 29 3.67 8.28 8.23
CA GLU A 29 3.41 8.00 9.64
C GLU A 29 1.91 8.03 9.98
N GLY A 30 1.37 6.93 10.50
CA GLY A 30 -0.02 6.76 10.94
C GLY A 30 -0.58 5.40 10.54
N ASP A 31 -1.70 5.05 11.17
CA ASP A 31 -2.46 3.84 10.89
C ASP A 31 -3.54 4.20 9.86
N TRP A 32 -3.25 3.93 8.59
CA TRP A 32 -4.10 4.36 7.49
C TRP A 32 -5.12 3.32 7.06
N PHE A 33 -4.75 2.03 7.12
CA PHE A 33 -5.57 0.90 6.71
C PHE A 33 -5.36 -0.26 7.68
N GLU A 34 -6.46 -0.97 8.01
CA GLU A 34 -6.43 -2.14 8.90
C GLU A 34 -5.81 -3.37 8.21
N ASP A 35 -5.85 -3.39 6.87
CA ASP A 35 -5.36 -4.45 5.99
C ASP A 35 -4.02 -4.12 5.33
N ASP A 36 -3.26 -3.16 5.89
CA ASP A 36 -1.93 -2.88 5.36
C ASP A 36 -1.02 -4.11 5.43
N ILE A 37 0.01 -4.13 4.58
CA ILE A 37 0.88 -5.30 4.44
C ILE A 37 1.55 -5.70 5.76
N SER A 38 1.85 -4.73 6.62
CA SER A 38 2.50 -4.99 7.92
C SER A 38 1.54 -5.65 8.89
N GLU A 39 0.31 -5.17 8.97
CA GLU A 39 -0.73 -5.74 9.82
C GLU A 39 -1.14 -7.13 9.33
N ARG A 40 -1.29 -7.32 8.03
CA ARG A 40 -1.53 -8.66 7.45
C ARG A 40 -0.38 -9.63 7.74
N PHE A 41 0.86 -9.18 7.64
CA PHE A 41 2.02 -10.01 7.99
C PHE A 41 2.05 -10.37 9.49
N LYS A 42 1.76 -9.42 10.37
CA LYS A 42 1.64 -9.67 11.81
C LYS A 42 0.52 -10.67 12.12
N GLN A 43 -0.62 -10.54 11.46
CA GLN A 43 -1.71 -11.51 11.57
C GLN A 43 -1.28 -12.91 11.09
N PHE A 44 -0.57 -12.99 9.97
CA PHE A 44 -0.01 -14.25 9.48
C PHE A 44 0.93 -14.90 10.50
N LEU A 45 1.81 -14.12 11.15
CA LEU A 45 2.69 -14.63 12.20
C LEU A 45 1.90 -15.23 13.37
N ARG A 46 0.85 -14.55 13.83
CA ARG A 46 -0.01 -15.02 14.92
C ARG A 46 -0.71 -16.33 14.56
N VAL A 47 -1.29 -16.40 13.37
CA VAL A 47 -1.99 -17.59 12.88
C VAL A 47 -1.03 -18.77 12.70
N THR A 48 0.20 -18.53 12.24
CA THR A 48 1.16 -19.58 11.89
C THR A 48 1.90 -20.10 13.11
N PHE A 49 2.31 -19.22 14.03
CA PHE A 49 3.20 -19.54 15.14
C PHE A 49 2.56 -19.38 16.52
N GLY A 50 1.30 -18.93 16.58
CA GLY A 50 0.56 -18.67 17.82
C GLY A 50 0.85 -17.30 18.44
N ASP A 51 -0.10 -16.82 19.24
CA ASP A 51 0.04 -15.54 19.95
C ASP A 51 1.10 -15.59 21.05
N GLU A 52 1.33 -16.77 21.63
CA GLU A 52 2.29 -16.98 22.72
C GLU A 52 3.70 -16.54 22.36
N HIS A 53 4.13 -16.81 21.13
CA HIS A 53 5.49 -16.49 20.64
C HIS A 53 5.51 -15.24 19.73
N TYR A 54 4.43 -14.51 19.63
CA TYR A 54 4.33 -13.40 18.68
C TYR A 54 5.41 -12.33 18.89
N ALA A 55 5.60 -11.87 20.13
CA ALA A 55 6.58 -10.83 20.44
C ALA A 55 8.02 -11.26 20.14
N GLU A 56 8.34 -12.53 20.44
CA GLU A 56 9.65 -13.13 20.16
C GLU A 56 9.92 -13.25 18.66
N ASN A 57 8.91 -13.70 17.91
CA ASN A 57 8.98 -13.81 16.46
C ASN A 57 9.18 -12.46 15.78
N VAL A 58 8.44 -11.42 16.22
CA VAL A 58 8.62 -10.06 15.70
C VAL A 58 10.02 -9.55 16.01
N ALA A 59 10.48 -9.67 17.24
CA ALA A 59 11.82 -9.23 17.64
C ALA A 59 12.93 -9.94 16.83
N PHE A 60 12.83 -11.26 16.66
CA PHE A 60 13.76 -12.04 15.85
C PHE A 60 13.82 -11.59 14.39
N ILE A 61 12.64 -11.34 13.77
CA ILE A 61 12.57 -10.88 12.39
C ILE A 61 13.14 -9.48 12.25
N GLU A 62 12.81 -8.55 13.15
CA GLU A 62 13.30 -7.17 13.09
C GLU A 62 14.81 -7.08 13.37
N GLU A 63 15.34 -7.93 14.25
CA GLU A 63 16.80 -8.09 14.46
C GLU A 63 17.47 -8.58 13.17
N ALA A 64 16.94 -9.63 12.55
CA ALA A 64 17.48 -10.19 11.31
C ALA A 64 17.43 -9.18 10.14
N LEU A 65 16.39 -8.37 10.06
CA LEU A 65 16.23 -7.30 9.05
C LEU A 65 17.06 -6.06 9.35
N GLY A 66 17.47 -5.84 10.61
CA GLY A 66 18.09 -4.60 11.07
C GLY A 66 17.17 -3.37 11.01
N LYS A 67 15.87 -3.58 10.94
CA LYS A 67 14.82 -2.56 10.85
C LYS A 67 13.45 -3.14 11.20
N SER A 68 12.45 -2.26 11.46
CA SER A 68 11.08 -2.72 11.69
C SER A 68 10.50 -3.41 10.45
N ILE A 69 9.57 -4.34 10.68
CA ILE A 69 8.82 -5.06 9.64
C ILE A 69 8.13 -4.04 8.70
N GLN A 70 7.48 -3.02 9.25
CA GLN A 70 6.84 -1.96 8.47
C GLN A 70 7.83 -1.25 7.55
N LYS A 71 9.00 -0.86 8.09
CA LYS A 71 10.03 -0.17 7.29
C LYS A 71 10.57 -1.07 6.17
N TYR A 72 10.72 -2.36 6.42
CA TYR A 72 11.12 -3.31 5.38
C TYR A 72 10.09 -3.36 4.26
N PHE A 73 8.81 -3.53 4.58
CA PHE A 73 7.77 -3.62 3.57
C PHE A 73 7.67 -2.35 2.70
N VAL A 74 7.65 -1.17 3.32
CA VAL A 74 7.46 0.07 2.56
C VAL A 74 8.70 0.54 1.79
N LYS A 75 9.92 0.10 2.18
CA LYS A 75 11.17 0.58 1.58
C LYS A 75 11.91 -0.44 0.72
N ASP A 76 11.93 -1.70 1.15
CA ASP A 76 12.87 -2.68 0.58
C ASP A 76 12.16 -3.87 -0.11
N PHE A 77 11.01 -4.30 0.42
CA PHE A 77 10.31 -5.50 -0.03
C PHE A 77 10.09 -5.55 -1.54
N TYR A 78 9.63 -4.47 -2.15
CA TYR A 78 9.31 -4.49 -3.57
C TYR A 78 10.57 -4.63 -4.44
N ASP A 79 11.65 -3.99 -4.05
CA ASP A 79 12.93 -4.09 -4.77
C ASP A 79 13.53 -5.49 -4.62
N ASP A 80 13.46 -6.10 -3.44
CA ASP A 80 13.83 -7.51 -3.21
C ASP A 80 12.97 -8.46 -4.04
N HIS A 81 11.65 -8.22 -4.10
CA HIS A 81 10.73 -8.99 -4.91
C HIS A 81 11.10 -8.92 -6.40
N VAL A 82 11.33 -7.71 -6.93
CA VAL A 82 11.75 -7.50 -8.33
C VAL A 82 13.06 -8.21 -8.64
N GLN A 83 14.05 -8.17 -7.74
CA GLN A 83 15.33 -8.87 -7.90
C GLN A 83 15.14 -10.39 -7.90
N ARG A 84 14.38 -10.93 -6.95
CA ARG A 84 14.13 -12.37 -6.82
C ARG A 84 13.44 -12.94 -8.05
N TYR A 85 12.53 -12.19 -8.63
CA TYR A 85 11.85 -12.55 -9.88
C TYR A 85 12.57 -12.12 -11.15
N LYS A 86 13.87 -11.75 -11.06
CA LYS A 86 14.71 -11.37 -12.21
C LYS A 86 14.05 -10.32 -13.08
N LYS A 87 13.51 -9.27 -12.44
CA LYS A 87 12.79 -8.15 -13.07
C LYS A 87 11.49 -8.54 -13.78
N ARG A 88 10.87 -9.63 -13.37
CA ARG A 88 9.56 -10.10 -13.83
C ARG A 88 8.63 -10.33 -12.64
N PRO A 89 8.32 -9.28 -11.85
CA PRO A 89 7.56 -9.45 -10.61
C PRO A 89 6.15 -9.97 -10.89
N ILE A 90 5.67 -10.83 -9.99
CA ILE A 90 4.28 -11.31 -9.98
C ILE A 90 3.38 -10.43 -9.10
N TYR A 91 3.98 -9.65 -8.20
CA TYR A 91 3.30 -8.55 -7.51
C TYR A 91 3.68 -7.24 -8.19
N TRP A 92 2.68 -6.41 -8.44
CA TRP A 92 2.86 -5.09 -9.05
C TRP A 92 2.49 -4.00 -8.04
N LEU A 93 3.22 -2.90 -8.07
CA LEU A 93 3.08 -1.84 -7.10
C LEU A 93 2.57 -0.56 -7.79
N PHE A 94 1.30 -0.23 -7.57
CA PHE A 94 0.81 1.13 -7.82
C PHE A 94 1.53 2.07 -6.88
N SER A 95 2.09 3.19 -7.39
CA SER A 95 2.96 4.05 -6.60
C SER A 95 2.85 5.49 -7.04
N SER A 96 2.56 6.40 -6.09
CA SER A 96 2.62 7.84 -6.34
C SER A 96 4.05 8.30 -6.63
N SER A 97 4.21 9.51 -7.15
CA SER A 97 5.50 10.00 -7.68
C SER A 97 6.66 9.96 -6.68
N LYS A 98 6.38 10.17 -5.39
CA LYS A 98 7.37 10.10 -4.29
C LYS A 98 7.25 8.79 -3.51
N GLY A 99 6.30 7.92 -3.87
CA GLY A 99 6.06 6.66 -3.19
C GLY A 99 5.42 6.79 -1.82
N THR A 100 4.74 7.89 -1.53
CA THR A 100 4.01 8.06 -0.27
C THR A 100 2.77 7.16 -0.23
N PHE A 101 2.01 7.12 -1.32
CA PHE A 101 0.95 6.14 -1.53
C PHE A 101 1.47 4.99 -2.36
N ASN A 102 1.33 3.78 -1.85
CA ASN A 102 1.58 2.55 -2.60
C ASN A 102 0.47 1.55 -2.34
N ALA A 103 0.13 0.76 -3.37
CA ALA A 103 -0.81 -0.35 -3.28
C ALA A 103 -0.26 -1.54 -4.08
N LEU A 104 -0.06 -2.66 -3.40
CA LEU A 104 0.45 -3.90 -3.97
C LEU A 104 -0.71 -4.73 -4.50
N ILE A 105 -0.58 -5.25 -5.72
CA ILE A 105 -1.53 -6.19 -6.32
C ILE A 105 -0.83 -7.47 -6.75
N TYR A 106 -1.58 -8.58 -6.78
CA TYR A 106 -1.11 -9.85 -7.35
C TYR A 106 -1.60 -9.97 -8.79
N MET A 107 -0.69 -9.96 -9.77
CA MET A 107 -1.04 -9.87 -11.20
C MET A 107 -1.98 -10.99 -11.67
N HIS A 108 -1.86 -12.21 -11.13
CA HIS A 108 -2.73 -13.33 -11.52
C HIS A 108 -4.18 -13.19 -11.02
N ARG A 109 -4.46 -12.23 -10.14
CA ARG A 109 -5.81 -11.86 -9.70
C ARG A 109 -6.24 -10.49 -10.20
N TYR A 110 -5.44 -9.87 -11.05
CA TYR A 110 -5.77 -8.60 -11.66
C TYR A 110 -7.03 -8.74 -12.54
N THR A 111 -7.89 -7.75 -12.46
CA THR A 111 -9.05 -7.56 -13.33
C THR A 111 -9.04 -6.16 -13.90
N SER A 112 -9.78 -5.91 -14.98
CA SER A 112 -9.87 -4.57 -15.58
C SER A 112 -10.43 -3.51 -14.62
N SER A 113 -11.10 -3.91 -13.54
CA SER A 113 -11.59 -3.01 -12.49
C SER A 113 -10.57 -2.73 -11.38
N THR A 114 -9.43 -3.46 -11.32
CA THR A 114 -8.46 -3.33 -10.21
C THR A 114 -7.95 -1.89 -10.05
N ALA A 115 -7.64 -1.19 -11.16
CA ALA A 115 -7.21 0.22 -11.08
C ALA A 115 -8.31 1.14 -10.48
N SER A 116 -9.57 0.85 -10.75
CA SER A 116 -10.71 1.57 -10.16
C SER A 116 -10.86 1.29 -8.65
N VAL A 117 -10.57 0.05 -8.22
CA VAL A 117 -10.54 -0.31 -6.79
C VAL A 117 -9.41 0.45 -6.08
N VAL A 118 -8.19 0.43 -6.63
CA VAL A 118 -7.05 1.19 -6.08
C VAL A 118 -7.38 2.68 -5.96
N LEU A 119 -8.05 3.25 -6.97
CA LEU A 119 -8.44 4.66 -6.98
C LEU A 119 -9.48 4.98 -5.90
N ASN A 120 -10.60 4.24 -5.90
CA ASN A 120 -11.77 4.62 -5.13
C ASN A 120 -11.68 4.19 -3.67
N GLU A 121 -11.26 2.93 -3.43
CA GLU A 121 -11.26 2.35 -2.09
C GLU A 121 -9.98 2.69 -1.31
N TYR A 122 -8.85 2.93 -2.00
CA TYR A 122 -7.57 3.15 -1.34
C TYR A 122 -7.05 4.59 -1.48
N LEU A 123 -6.80 5.08 -2.70
CA LEU A 123 -6.19 6.41 -2.87
C LEU A 123 -7.08 7.53 -2.32
N ARG A 124 -8.35 7.52 -2.67
CA ARG A 124 -9.33 8.52 -2.20
C ARG A 124 -9.60 8.44 -0.71
N ASN A 125 -9.66 7.22 -0.18
CA ASN A 125 -9.81 6.99 1.25
C ASN A 125 -8.59 7.54 2.01
N PHE A 126 -7.37 7.23 1.54
CA PHE A 126 -6.13 7.77 2.10
C PHE A 126 -6.12 9.29 2.08
N ARG A 127 -6.47 9.92 0.96
CA ARG A 127 -6.58 11.38 0.86
C ARG A 127 -7.57 11.96 1.88
N THR A 128 -8.76 11.39 1.98
CA THR A 128 -9.78 11.83 2.95
C THR A 128 -9.26 11.76 4.40
N LYS A 129 -8.54 10.71 4.76
CA LYS A 129 -7.92 10.58 6.07
C LYS A 129 -6.79 11.60 6.30
N LEU A 130 -5.98 11.91 5.26
CA LEU A 130 -4.96 12.96 5.33
C LEU A 130 -5.58 14.34 5.56
N GLU A 131 -6.65 14.66 4.83
CA GLU A 131 -7.39 15.91 4.96
C GLU A 131 -7.99 16.05 6.37
N ALA A 132 -8.65 15.02 6.88
CA ALA A 132 -9.19 15.00 8.24
C ALA A 132 -8.09 15.21 9.31
N ARG A 133 -6.92 14.57 9.12
CA ARG A 133 -5.78 14.76 10.03
C ARG A 133 -5.21 16.19 9.94
N ARG A 134 -5.16 16.78 8.75
CA ARG A 134 -4.76 18.18 8.57
C ARG A 134 -5.72 19.11 9.30
N ASP A 135 -7.02 18.97 9.08
CA ASP A 135 -8.05 19.81 9.70
C ASP A 135 -8.02 19.72 11.23
N SER A 136 -7.79 18.51 11.78
CA SER A 136 -7.57 18.32 13.23
C SER A 136 -6.34 19.10 13.74
N ASN A 137 -5.23 19.08 13.00
CA ASN A 137 -4.03 19.83 13.38
C ASN A 137 -4.22 21.35 13.20
N GLU A 138 -5.01 21.80 12.25
CA GLU A 138 -5.41 23.21 12.10
C GLU A 138 -6.16 23.68 13.35
N GLN A 139 -7.11 22.91 13.87
CA GLN A 139 -7.81 23.22 15.11
C GLN A 139 -6.84 23.34 16.32
N ILE A 140 -5.87 22.43 16.43
CA ILE A 140 -4.84 22.51 17.49
C ILE A 140 -4.02 23.80 17.35
N SER A 141 -3.66 24.18 16.13
CA SER A 141 -2.80 25.34 15.85
C SER A 141 -3.44 26.68 16.25
N ILE A 142 -4.78 26.79 16.18
CA ILE A 142 -5.54 28.01 16.51
C ILE A 142 -6.18 27.97 17.90
N SER A 143 -6.24 26.81 18.54
CA SER A 143 -6.92 26.64 19.83
C SER A 143 -6.27 27.48 20.94
N ALA A 144 -7.11 28.18 21.72
CA ALA A 144 -6.67 28.94 22.88
C ALA A 144 -6.16 28.04 24.04
N SER A 145 -6.63 26.78 24.09
CA SER A 145 -6.22 25.80 25.10
C SER A 145 -4.90 25.10 24.78
N SER A 146 -4.42 25.17 23.53
CA SER A 146 -3.16 24.54 23.13
C SER A 146 -1.95 25.39 23.51
N SER A 147 -0.93 24.72 24.04
CA SER A 147 0.37 25.35 24.32
C SER A 147 1.09 25.78 23.05
N GLN A 148 2.04 26.70 23.16
CA GLN A 148 2.86 27.13 22.02
C GLN A 148 3.66 25.98 21.38
N LYS A 149 4.08 25.00 22.18
CA LYS A 149 4.77 23.80 21.69
C LYS A 149 3.85 22.94 20.82
N GLU A 150 2.61 22.72 21.26
CA GLU A 150 1.61 21.95 20.49
C GLU A 150 1.24 22.66 19.18
N LYS A 151 1.02 23.98 19.22
CA LYS A 151 0.77 24.78 18.01
C LYS A 151 1.90 24.67 17.00
N THR A 152 3.15 24.79 17.46
CA THR A 152 4.32 24.67 16.57
C THR A 152 4.45 23.25 16.00
N ALA A 153 4.16 22.21 16.78
CA ALA A 153 4.15 20.83 16.30
C ALA A 153 3.04 20.62 15.26
N ALA A 154 1.83 21.11 15.52
CA ALA A 154 0.70 21.02 14.59
C ALA A 154 1.01 21.70 13.24
N LEU A 155 1.60 22.89 13.24
CA LEU A 155 1.97 23.58 12.00
C LEU A 155 3.00 22.78 11.16
N LYS A 156 3.95 22.11 11.80
CA LYS A 156 4.91 21.24 11.10
C LYS A 156 4.23 20.00 10.50
N ILE A 157 3.23 19.45 11.18
CA ILE A 157 2.44 18.33 10.68
C ILE A 157 1.59 18.78 9.49
N ILE A 158 0.94 19.94 9.57
CA ILE A 158 0.15 20.52 8.48
C ILE A 158 1.02 20.69 7.21
N ASP A 159 2.23 21.24 7.34
CA ASP A 159 3.14 21.41 6.19
C ASP A 159 3.49 20.07 5.52
N LYS A 160 3.74 19.02 6.33
CA LYS A 160 3.98 17.67 5.80
C LYS A 160 2.73 17.11 5.10
N LEU A 161 1.56 17.23 5.74
CA LEU A 161 0.30 16.74 5.20
C LEU A 161 -0.05 17.41 3.89
N ASN A 162 0.11 18.74 3.77
CA ASN A 162 -0.15 19.46 2.54
C ASN A 162 0.69 18.93 1.37
N LYS A 163 1.98 18.64 1.59
CA LYS A 163 2.87 18.07 0.56
C LYS A 163 2.44 16.68 0.11
N VAL A 164 1.95 15.86 1.05
CA VAL A 164 1.44 14.52 0.73
C VAL A 164 0.10 14.58 0.02
N ILE A 165 -0.80 15.46 0.46
CA ILE A 165 -2.11 15.68 -0.20
C ILE A 165 -1.90 16.18 -1.64
N GLU A 166 -0.95 17.08 -1.87
CA GLU A 166 -0.60 17.54 -3.22
C GLU A 166 -0.12 16.38 -4.10
N GLU A 167 0.83 15.57 -3.60
CA GLU A 167 1.33 14.38 -4.31
C GLU A 167 0.19 13.41 -4.68
N VAL A 168 -0.70 13.12 -3.73
CA VAL A 168 -1.83 12.21 -3.91
C VAL A 168 -2.83 12.76 -4.93
N ASN A 169 -3.13 14.08 -4.88
CA ASN A 169 -4.01 14.74 -5.84
C ASN A 169 -3.43 14.73 -7.26
N ASP A 170 -2.14 14.98 -7.41
CA ASP A 170 -1.46 14.93 -8.71
C ASP A 170 -1.48 13.49 -9.27
N TYR A 171 -1.19 12.50 -8.44
CA TYR A 171 -1.24 11.10 -8.84
C TYR A 171 -2.66 10.65 -9.24
N GLU A 172 -3.70 11.10 -8.51
CA GLU A 172 -5.09 10.85 -8.90
C GLU A 172 -5.39 11.48 -10.25
N ARG A 173 -5.20 12.80 -10.38
CA ARG A 173 -5.62 13.60 -11.53
C ARG A 173 -4.89 13.16 -12.81
N ASP A 174 -3.58 13.02 -12.74
CA ASP A 174 -2.73 12.91 -13.93
C ASP A 174 -2.46 11.46 -14.32
N VAL A 175 -2.63 10.51 -13.39
CA VAL A 175 -2.21 9.11 -13.59
C VAL A 175 -3.35 8.13 -13.34
N LEU A 176 -3.83 8.02 -12.10
CA LEU A 176 -4.66 6.87 -11.74
C LEU A 176 -6.11 7.01 -12.21
N TYR A 177 -6.69 8.23 -12.19
CA TYR A 177 -8.04 8.46 -12.69
C TYR A 177 -8.16 8.21 -14.21
N PRO A 178 -7.27 8.75 -15.07
CA PRO A 178 -7.27 8.41 -16.49
C PRO A 178 -7.05 6.93 -16.76
N LEU A 179 -6.18 6.27 -16.00
CA LEU A 179 -5.91 4.84 -16.13
C LEU A 179 -7.13 3.99 -15.77
N ALA A 180 -7.77 4.28 -14.66
CA ALA A 180 -8.96 3.56 -14.19
C ALA A 180 -10.08 3.59 -15.24
N GLY A 181 -10.24 4.71 -15.95
CA GLY A 181 -11.21 4.84 -17.04
C GLY A 181 -10.92 4.00 -18.29
N GLN A 182 -9.68 3.55 -18.46
CA GLN A 182 -9.29 2.72 -19.62
C GLN A 182 -9.69 1.26 -19.47
N ASN A 183 -9.98 0.79 -18.24
CA ASN A 183 -10.33 -0.62 -17.97
C ASN A 183 -9.34 -1.61 -18.63
N ILE A 184 -8.03 -1.37 -18.44
CA ILE A 184 -6.98 -2.16 -19.08
C ILE A 184 -7.18 -3.63 -18.76
N ALA A 185 -7.23 -4.47 -19.80
CA ALA A 185 -7.16 -5.92 -19.66
C ALA A 185 -5.69 -6.35 -19.85
N ILE A 186 -5.26 -7.35 -19.10
CA ILE A 186 -3.98 -8.03 -19.31
C ILE A 186 -4.21 -9.44 -19.80
N ASP A 187 -3.27 -9.95 -20.59
CA ASP A 187 -3.22 -11.36 -20.97
C ASP A 187 -2.15 -12.06 -20.12
N LEU A 188 -2.56 -13.02 -19.30
CA LEU A 188 -1.65 -13.75 -18.41
C LEU A 188 -0.69 -14.68 -19.18
N ASP A 189 -0.99 -15.02 -20.43
CA ASP A 189 -0.09 -15.76 -21.30
C ASP A 189 1.03 -14.87 -21.86
N ASP A 190 0.82 -13.55 -21.84
CA ASP A 190 1.87 -12.58 -22.18
C ASP A 190 2.89 -12.39 -21.05
N ALA A 191 4.13 -12.11 -21.44
CA ALA A 191 5.17 -11.82 -20.47
C ALA A 191 4.91 -10.50 -19.74
N VAL A 192 5.43 -10.39 -18.50
CA VAL A 192 5.36 -9.15 -17.67
C VAL A 192 5.83 -7.92 -18.47
N LYS A 193 6.83 -8.07 -19.33
CA LYS A 193 7.35 -6.99 -20.19
C LYS A 193 6.32 -6.42 -21.19
N HIS A 194 5.28 -7.15 -21.51
CA HIS A 194 4.19 -6.68 -22.38
C HIS A 194 3.07 -6.03 -21.58
N ASN A 195 2.69 -6.66 -20.47
CA ASN A 195 1.57 -6.19 -19.65
C ASN A 195 1.94 -4.98 -18.75
N TYR A 196 3.10 -5.01 -18.09
CA TYR A 196 3.49 -3.97 -17.13
C TYR A 196 3.54 -2.55 -17.72
N PRO A 197 4.08 -2.33 -18.95
CA PRO A 197 4.12 -1.00 -19.56
C PRO A 197 2.76 -0.40 -19.90
N LEU A 198 1.69 -1.20 -19.98
CA LEU A 198 0.33 -0.70 -20.24
C LEU A 198 -0.15 0.28 -19.15
N PHE A 199 0.42 0.17 -17.96
CA PHE A 199 0.07 1.00 -16.80
C PHE A 199 0.86 2.32 -16.72
N GLY A 200 1.81 2.54 -17.64
CA GLY A 200 2.60 3.77 -17.70
C GLY A 200 3.29 4.10 -16.38
N THR A 201 3.05 5.31 -15.86
CA THR A 201 3.62 5.81 -14.60
C THR A 201 2.78 5.45 -13.37
N ALA A 202 1.70 4.70 -13.52
CA ALA A 202 0.88 4.29 -12.38
C ALA A 202 1.59 3.23 -11.52
N LEU A 203 2.44 2.40 -12.14
CA LEU A 203 3.23 1.40 -11.43
C LEU A 203 4.65 1.90 -11.13
N LYS A 204 5.23 1.42 -10.02
CA LYS A 204 6.64 1.70 -9.68
C LYS A 204 7.55 1.27 -10.82
N LYS A 205 8.40 2.18 -11.29
CA LYS A 205 9.32 1.93 -12.40
C LYS A 205 10.29 0.79 -12.10
N ILE A 206 10.39 -0.16 -13.03
CA ILE A 206 11.36 -1.26 -12.97
C ILE A 206 12.45 -1.02 -14.04
N THR A 207 13.68 -0.77 -13.58
CA THR A 207 14.81 -0.55 -14.50
C THR A 207 15.25 -1.88 -15.11
N GLY A 208 15.23 -1.97 -16.44
CA GLY A 208 15.61 -3.17 -17.19
C GLY A 208 14.60 -4.31 -17.04
N LEU A 209 13.31 -3.99 -17.04
CA LEU A 209 12.21 -4.95 -17.17
C LEU A 209 12.46 -5.84 -18.40
N SER A 210 12.38 -7.15 -18.25
CA SER A 210 12.74 -8.15 -19.27
C SER A 210 11.66 -9.23 -19.48
#